data_63168a0ea57a74f389c9cdb1dd88d157
#
_entry.id   63168a0ea57a74f389c9cdb1dd88d157
#
_cell.length_a   1.000
_cell.length_b   1.000
_cell.length_c   1.000
_cell.angle_alpha   90.00
_cell.angle_beta   90.00
_cell.angle_gamma   90.00
#
_symmetry.space_group_name_H-M   'P 1'
#
loop_
_entity.id
_entity.type
_entity.pdbx_description
1 polymer ?
#
loop_
_entity_poly.entity_id
_entity_poly.type
_entity_poly.pdbx_seq_one_letter_code
_entity_poly.pdbx_strand_id
1 'polypeptide(L)'
;VAGDVAQRGRVVDEDQHPPTCKGVKCMGDATFGPMLAHKAEEEGIAAVELIKNGFGHVNYDVIPSVIYTYPEVAWVGKSEETLKEEGVAYKVGKFPFLANSRAKTNDETDGFVKFVVEKETDRVLGVHIIGPNAGEMIASACLAMEYSASAEDIARTCHAHPTLSEAFKEAALASYETPINL
;
A
#
# COMPACT_ATOMS: atom_id res chain seq x y z
N VAL A 1 -17.10 -5.11 6.70
CA VAL A 1 -16.16 -4.06 6.33
C VAL A 1 -16.88 -2.90 5.62
N ALA A 2 -17.93 -3.15 4.80
CA ALA A 2 -18.71 -2.09 4.13
C ALA A 2 -19.54 -1.18 5.08
N GLY A 3 -19.74 -1.57 6.32
CA GLY A 3 -20.48 -0.76 7.31
C GLY A 3 -19.71 0.44 7.85
N ASP A 4 -18.41 0.48 7.66
CA ASP A 4 -17.52 1.39 8.37
C ASP A 4 -17.36 2.76 7.67
N VAL A 5 -17.47 2.81 6.35
CA VAL A 5 -17.31 4.06 5.58
C VAL A 5 -18.55 4.95 5.65
N ALA A 6 -19.74 4.37 5.71
CA ALA A 6 -20.96 5.14 5.95
C ALA A 6 -20.96 5.84 7.32
N GLN A 7 -20.20 5.32 8.29
CA GLN A 7 -19.95 5.96 9.58
C GLN A 7 -18.77 6.94 9.54
N ARG A 8 -17.72 6.66 8.75
CA ARG A 8 -16.50 7.48 8.67
C ARG A 8 -16.61 8.71 7.76
N GLY A 9 -17.60 8.81 6.88
CA GLY A 9 -17.92 10.07 6.18
C GLY A 9 -18.57 11.11 7.09
N ARG A 10 -18.42 10.96 8.40
CA ARG A 10 -18.80 11.94 9.42
C ARG A 10 -17.53 12.54 10.00
N VAL A 11 -17.58 13.83 10.34
CA VAL A 11 -16.59 14.38 11.25
C VAL A 11 -16.64 13.50 12.49
N VAL A 12 -15.59 12.77 12.74
CA VAL A 12 -15.38 12.07 14.01
C VAL A 12 -14.31 12.86 14.74
N ASP A 13 -14.53 13.12 16.02
CA ASP A 13 -13.47 13.56 16.92
C ASP A 13 -12.46 12.42 17.13
N GLU A 14 -11.43 12.68 17.92
CA GLU A 14 -10.38 11.70 18.23
C GLU A 14 -10.95 10.37 18.77
N ASP A 15 -12.18 10.39 19.30
CA ASP A 15 -12.90 9.22 19.85
C ASP A 15 -13.89 8.58 18.85
N GLN A 16 -13.87 8.95 17.57
CA GLN A 16 -14.75 8.47 16.50
C GLN A 16 -16.24 8.83 16.67
N HIS A 17 -16.56 9.89 17.38
CA HIS A 17 -17.93 10.36 17.53
C HIS A 17 -18.44 11.11 16.29
N PRO A 18 -19.72 10.99 15.93
CA PRO A 18 -20.29 11.75 14.82
C PRO A 18 -20.24 13.27 15.12
N PRO A 19 -20.12 14.12 14.07
CA PRO A 19 -20.03 15.55 14.27
C PRO A 19 -21.25 16.07 15.02
N THR A 20 -21.02 17.03 15.90
CA THR A 20 -22.09 17.72 16.65
C THR A 20 -23.00 18.52 15.74
N CYS A 21 -22.58 18.84 14.50
CA CYS A 21 -23.37 19.59 13.52
C CYS A 21 -23.90 18.67 12.42
N LYS A 22 -25.22 18.50 12.35
CA LYS A 22 -25.88 17.73 11.32
C LYS A 22 -25.62 18.35 9.93
N GLY A 23 -25.18 17.51 8.97
CA GLY A 23 -24.91 17.93 7.58
C GLY A 23 -23.49 18.44 7.33
N VAL A 24 -22.65 18.59 8.37
CA VAL A 24 -21.24 18.92 8.23
C VAL A 24 -20.45 17.62 8.02
N LYS A 25 -19.49 17.62 7.10
CA LYS A 25 -18.55 16.55 6.84
C LYS A 25 -17.13 17.07 7.02
N CYS A 26 -16.22 16.22 7.47
CA CYS A 26 -14.81 16.53 7.61
C CYS A 26 -13.99 15.51 6.83
N MET A 27 -12.84 15.91 6.34
CA MET A 27 -11.90 15.06 5.59
C MET A 27 -10.49 15.58 5.77
N GLY A 28 -9.52 14.77 5.38
CA GLY A 28 -8.10 15.11 5.43
C GLY A 28 -7.53 15.10 6.84
N ASP A 29 -6.68 16.07 7.13
CA ASP A 29 -5.90 16.15 8.37
C ASP A 29 -6.74 16.36 9.64
N ALA A 30 -7.97 16.80 9.46
CA ALA A 30 -8.93 16.99 10.56
C ALA A 30 -9.71 15.71 10.92
N THR A 31 -9.40 14.57 10.28
CA THR A 31 -9.96 13.24 10.56
C THR A 31 -8.89 12.26 10.99
N PHE A 32 -9.32 11.11 11.48
CA PHE A 32 -8.42 10.03 11.89
C PHE A 32 -7.59 9.50 10.70
N GLY A 33 -6.36 9.05 10.99
CA GLY A 33 -5.44 8.44 10.03
C GLY A 33 -4.30 9.37 9.61
N PRO A 34 -3.51 8.98 8.61
CA PRO A 34 -2.33 9.75 8.22
C PRO A 34 -2.72 11.09 7.59
N MET A 35 -1.92 12.12 7.87
CA MET A 35 -2.06 13.48 7.30
C MET A 35 -1.43 13.52 5.91
N LEU A 36 -2.20 13.07 4.89
CA LEU A 36 -1.75 12.92 3.51
C LEU A 36 -2.75 13.52 2.53
N ALA A 37 -2.26 14.28 1.55
CA ALA A 37 -3.09 14.97 0.55
C ALA A 37 -3.98 13.99 -0.23
N HIS A 38 -3.43 12.89 -0.71
CA HIS A 38 -4.18 11.88 -1.45
C HIS A 38 -5.22 11.14 -0.59
N LYS A 39 -5.00 10.97 0.73
CA LYS A 39 -6.07 10.51 1.63
C LYS A 39 -7.24 11.50 1.66
N ALA A 40 -6.92 12.80 1.77
CA ALA A 40 -7.95 13.86 1.80
C ALA A 40 -8.74 13.92 0.48
N GLU A 41 -8.08 13.71 -0.66
CA GLU A 41 -8.70 13.64 -1.98
C GLU A 41 -9.71 12.49 -2.09
N GLU A 42 -9.31 11.28 -1.71
CA GLU A 42 -10.19 10.10 -1.70
C GLU A 42 -11.37 10.26 -0.71
N GLU A 43 -11.12 10.79 0.48
CA GLU A 43 -12.17 11.11 1.45
C GLU A 43 -13.15 12.17 0.89
N GLY A 44 -12.65 13.16 0.16
CA GLY A 44 -13.46 14.19 -0.51
C GLY A 44 -14.38 13.58 -1.56
N ILE A 45 -13.87 12.69 -2.41
CA ILE A 45 -14.65 11.96 -3.40
C ILE A 45 -15.73 11.13 -2.70
N ALA A 46 -15.36 10.32 -1.72
CA ALA A 46 -16.28 9.46 -0.97
C ALA A 46 -17.37 10.28 -0.24
N ALA A 47 -17.03 11.46 0.30
CA ALA A 47 -17.99 12.32 0.96
C ALA A 47 -19.04 12.88 -0.02
N VAL A 48 -18.62 13.28 -1.23
CA VAL A 48 -19.55 13.75 -2.27
C VAL A 48 -20.42 12.62 -2.82
N GLU A 49 -19.85 11.44 -3.02
CA GLU A 49 -20.60 10.25 -3.42
C GLU A 49 -21.63 9.85 -2.38
N LEU A 50 -21.26 9.89 -1.10
CA LEU A 50 -22.20 9.66 0.01
C LEU A 50 -23.37 10.63 0.00
N ILE A 51 -23.11 11.93 -0.23
CA ILE A 51 -24.15 12.97 -0.31
C ILE A 51 -25.06 12.72 -1.51
N LYS A 52 -24.49 12.40 -2.67
CA LYS A 52 -25.22 12.24 -3.94
C LYS A 52 -25.97 10.91 -4.04
N ASN A 53 -25.30 9.82 -3.67
CA ASN A 53 -25.75 8.45 -3.95
C ASN A 53 -26.12 7.67 -2.69
N GLY A 54 -25.89 8.21 -1.50
CA GLY A 54 -26.06 7.52 -0.22
C GLY A 54 -24.96 6.53 0.14
N PHE A 55 -23.89 6.46 -0.68
CA PHE A 55 -22.74 5.56 -0.47
C PHE A 55 -21.46 6.24 -0.97
N GLY A 56 -20.37 6.11 -0.23
CA GLY A 56 -19.01 6.48 -0.61
C GLY A 56 -18.01 5.54 0.08
N HIS A 57 -16.88 5.25 -0.55
CA HIS A 57 -15.90 4.27 -0.06
C HIS A 57 -14.47 4.79 -0.16
N VAL A 58 -13.70 4.57 0.93
CA VAL A 58 -12.24 4.71 0.95
C VAL A 58 -11.65 3.44 1.55
N ASN A 59 -10.70 2.82 0.87
CA ASN A 59 -9.95 1.69 1.40
C ASN A 59 -8.74 2.21 2.19
N TYR A 60 -8.90 2.39 3.49
CA TYR A 60 -7.84 2.92 4.36
C TYR A 60 -6.62 1.99 4.50
N ASP A 61 -6.78 0.69 4.23
CA ASP A 61 -5.68 -0.28 4.28
C ASP A 61 -4.74 -0.16 3.05
N VAL A 62 -5.14 0.61 2.03
CA VAL A 62 -4.41 0.73 0.76
C VAL A 62 -4.00 2.19 0.47
N ILE A 63 -3.90 3.02 1.49
CA ILE A 63 -3.36 4.38 1.36
C ILE A 63 -1.83 4.31 1.43
N PRO A 64 -1.10 4.66 0.35
CA PRO A 64 0.36 4.63 0.35
C PRO A 64 0.95 5.80 1.12
N SER A 65 2.15 5.60 1.65
CA SER A 65 2.99 6.65 2.19
C SER A 65 4.31 6.72 1.45
N VAL A 66 4.83 7.93 1.24
CA VAL A 66 6.11 8.16 0.55
C VAL A 66 6.93 9.20 1.29
N ILE A 67 8.23 8.93 1.45
CA ILE A 67 9.23 9.89 1.92
C ILE A 67 10.18 10.13 0.74
N TYR A 68 10.24 11.37 0.28
CA TYR A 68 11.03 11.81 -0.89
C TYR A 68 12.47 12.12 -0.51
N THR A 69 13.12 11.16 0.12
CA THR A 69 14.56 11.15 0.40
C THR A 69 15.33 10.58 -0.80
N TYR A 70 16.65 10.51 -0.69
CA TYR A 70 17.46 9.75 -1.63
C TYR A 70 18.29 8.70 -0.85
N PRO A 71 18.02 7.40 -1.06
CA PRO A 71 16.91 6.81 -1.83
C PRO A 71 15.52 7.12 -1.22
N GLU A 72 14.47 7.07 -2.05
CA GLU A 72 13.09 7.22 -1.59
C GLU A 72 12.65 6.05 -0.72
N VAL A 73 11.68 6.31 0.16
CA VAL A 73 11.00 5.25 0.96
C VAL A 73 9.52 5.31 0.69
N ALA A 74 8.92 4.18 0.31
CA ALA A 74 7.48 4.09 0.11
C ALA A 74 6.92 2.79 0.72
N TRP A 75 5.69 2.86 1.22
CA TRP A 75 5.01 1.68 1.75
C TRP A 75 3.50 1.80 1.63
N VAL A 76 2.84 0.66 1.65
CA VAL A 76 1.39 0.52 1.73
C VAL A 76 1.04 -0.73 2.53
N GLY A 77 -0.08 -0.70 3.24
CA GLY A 77 -0.56 -1.82 4.04
C GLY A 77 0.19 -2.00 5.37
N LYS A 78 0.22 -3.24 5.86
CA LYS A 78 0.69 -3.57 7.21
C LYS A 78 2.18 -3.87 7.25
N SER A 79 2.82 -3.49 8.35
CA SER A 79 4.18 -3.91 8.67
C SER A 79 4.21 -5.28 9.35
N GLU A 80 5.41 -5.88 9.45
CA GLU A 80 5.59 -7.13 10.20
C GLU A 80 5.28 -6.96 11.69
N GLU A 81 5.58 -5.77 12.25
CA GLU A 81 5.30 -5.43 13.63
C GLU A 81 3.79 -5.44 13.88
N THR A 82 3.02 -4.75 13.04
CA THR A 82 1.56 -4.71 13.12
C THR A 82 0.95 -6.12 13.03
N LEU A 83 1.42 -6.94 12.11
CA LEU A 83 0.91 -8.31 11.95
C LEU A 83 1.25 -9.22 13.13
N LYS A 84 2.42 -9.02 13.76
CA LYS A 84 2.77 -9.72 15.01
C LYS A 84 1.85 -9.35 16.16
N GLU A 85 1.54 -8.06 16.30
CA GLU A 85 0.63 -7.55 17.31
C GLU A 85 -0.80 -8.08 17.11
N GLU A 86 -1.25 -8.15 15.86
CA GLU A 86 -2.55 -8.69 15.46
C GLU A 86 -2.62 -10.23 15.50
N GLY A 87 -1.50 -10.92 15.68
CA GLY A 87 -1.43 -12.38 15.68
C GLY A 87 -1.68 -13.02 14.30
N VAL A 88 -1.48 -12.27 13.22
CA VAL A 88 -1.66 -12.76 11.84
C VAL A 88 -0.40 -13.48 11.38
N ALA A 89 -0.54 -14.71 10.89
CA ALA A 89 0.56 -15.48 10.32
C ALA A 89 0.91 -14.96 8.92
N TYR A 90 2.18 -14.65 8.68
CA TYR A 90 2.65 -14.09 7.41
C TYR A 90 3.94 -14.73 6.91
N LYS A 91 4.26 -14.49 5.65
CA LYS A 91 5.52 -14.76 4.96
C LYS A 91 6.13 -13.44 4.49
N VAL A 92 7.44 -13.42 4.28
CA VAL A 92 8.16 -12.24 3.76
C VAL A 92 8.93 -12.63 2.53
N GLY A 93 8.76 -11.86 1.46
CA GLY A 93 9.61 -11.89 0.28
C GLY A 93 10.40 -10.59 0.17
N LYS A 94 11.68 -10.68 -0.18
CA LYS A 94 12.57 -9.52 -0.28
C LYS A 94 13.52 -9.68 -1.48
N PHE A 95 13.71 -8.58 -2.22
CA PHE A 95 14.65 -8.54 -3.34
C PHE A 95 15.44 -7.23 -3.34
N PRO A 96 16.80 -7.27 -3.34
CA PRO A 96 17.63 -6.08 -3.32
C PRO A 96 17.77 -5.47 -4.72
N PHE A 97 17.82 -4.13 -4.82
CA PHE A 97 18.11 -3.46 -6.08
C PHE A 97 19.49 -3.77 -6.64
N LEU A 98 20.45 -4.15 -5.78
CA LEU A 98 21.77 -4.63 -6.21
C LEU A 98 21.69 -5.81 -7.20
N ALA A 99 20.64 -6.63 -7.15
CA ALA A 99 20.41 -7.73 -8.09
C ALA A 99 19.63 -7.32 -9.36
N ASN A 100 19.04 -6.10 -9.37
CA ASN A 100 18.21 -5.62 -10.48
C ASN A 100 19.04 -5.02 -11.61
N SER A 101 18.80 -5.46 -12.85
CA SER A 101 19.57 -5.01 -14.03
C SER A 101 19.44 -3.51 -14.31
N ARG A 102 18.24 -2.93 -14.16
CA ARG A 102 18.02 -1.50 -14.41
C ARG A 102 18.68 -0.63 -13.35
N ALA A 103 18.61 -1.04 -12.08
CA ALA A 103 19.29 -0.38 -10.99
C ALA A 103 20.82 -0.34 -11.21
N LYS A 104 21.40 -1.47 -11.66
CA LYS A 104 22.83 -1.52 -12.05
C LYS A 104 23.15 -0.59 -13.20
N THR A 105 22.30 -0.53 -14.23
CA THR A 105 22.51 0.35 -15.38
C THR A 105 22.48 1.84 -15.00
N ASN A 106 21.65 2.18 -14.03
CA ASN A 106 21.50 3.54 -13.54
C ASN A 106 22.55 3.91 -12.48
N ASP A 107 23.33 2.94 -11.97
CA ASP A 107 24.22 3.09 -10.80
C ASP A 107 23.46 3.50 -9.52
N GLU A 108 22.23 2.98 -9.35
CA GLU A 108 21.32 3.27 -8.22
C GLU A 108 20.86 1.95 -7.60
N THR A 109 21.77 1.25 -6.91
CA THR A 109 21.56 -0.12 -6.42
C THR A 109 21.17 -0.20 -4.95
N ASP A 110 21.07 0.92 -4.26
CA ASP A 110 20.74 0.96 -2.84
C ASP A 110 19.28 0.61 -2.58
N GLY A 111 19.06 -0.25 -1.59
CA GLY A 111 17.73 -0.58 -1.10
C GLY A 111 17.17 -1.90 -1.60
N PHE A 112 15.87 -2.06 -1.43
CA PHE A 112 15.17 -3.31 -1.70
C PHE A 112 13.66 -3.10 -1.83
N VAL A 113 12.98 -4.10 -2.38
CA VAL A 113 11.54 -4.29 -2.28
C VAL A 113 11.24 -5.41 -1.29
N LYS A 114 10.26 -5.22 -0.39
CA LYS A 114 9.81 -6.21 0.58
C LYS A 114 8.29 -6.37 0.50
N PHE A 115 7.83 -7.60 0.37
CA PHE A 115 6.44 -8.02 0.49
C PHE A 115 6.19 -8.67 1.83
N VAL A 116 5.05 -8.39 2.41
CA VAL A 116 4.49 -9.10 3.56
C VAL A 116 3.17 -9.72 3.12
N VAL A 117 3.07 -11.03 3.22
CA VAL A 117 2.04 -11.84 2.55
C VAL A 117 1.37 -12.75 3.58
N GLU A 118 0.05 -12.86 3.56
CA GLU A 118 -0.69 -13.77 4.43
C GLU A 118 -0.29 -15.23 4.15
N LYS A 119 -0.01 -15.98 5.22
CA LYS A 119 0.57 -17.31 5.09
C LYS A 119 -0.36 -18.31 4.42
N GLU A 120 -1.66 -18.24 4.73
CA GLU A 120 -2.65 -19.22 4.29
C GLU A 120 -3.22 -18.91 2.90
N THR A 121 -3.46 -17.64 2.59
CA THR A 121 -4.18 -17.21 1.37
C THR A 121 -3.25 -16.68 0.28
N ASP A 122 -1.98 -16.45 0.60
CA ASP A 122 -1.00 -15.76 -0.24
C ASP A 122 -1.36 -14.29 -0.57
N ARG A 123 -2.37 -13.73 0.08
CA ARG A 123 -2.81 -12.35 -0.12
C ARG A 123 -1.73 -11.36 0.31
N VAL A 124 -1.48 -10.33 -0.49
CA VAL A 124 -0.55 -9.25 -0.14
C VAL A 124 -1.16 -8.40 0.99
N LEU A 125 -0.47 -8.32 2.12
CA LEU A 125 -0.87 -7.54 3.30
C LEU A 125 -0.13 -6.22 3.42
N GLY A 126 1.05 -6.13 2.83
CA GLY A 126 1.83 -4.91 2.82
C GLY A 126 3.04 -5.00 1.91
N VAL A 127 3.46 -3.84 1.39
CA VAL A 127 4.66 -3.69 0.56
C VAL A 127 5.46 -2.50 1.05
N HIS A 128 6.78 -2.67 1.10
CA HIS A 128 7.73 -1.65 1.55
C HIS A 128 8.88 -1.58 0.56
N ILE A 129 9.21 -0.38 0.12
CA ILE A 129 10.25 -0.14 -0.88
C ILE A 129 11.20 0.93 -0.33
N ILE A 130 12.48 0.66 -0.37
CA ILE A 130 13.54 1.65 -0.19
C ILE A 130 14.39 1.60 -1.45
N GLY A 131 14.46 2.68 -2.21
CA GLY A 131 15.23 2.68 -3.44
C GLY A 131 14.81 3.75 -4.44
N PRO A 132 15.39 3.73 -5.66
CA PRO A 132 15.04 4.69 -6.70
C PRO A 132 13.59 4.51 -7.14
N ASN A 133 12.89 5.63 -7.31
CA ASN A 133 11.50 5.66 -7.79
C ASN A 133 10.52 4.80 -6.93
N ALA A 134 10.78 4.67 -5.63
CA ALA A 134 9.91 3.91 -4.74
C ALA A 134 8.50 4.50 -4.71
N GLY A 135 8.37 5.84 -4.75
CA GLY A 135 7.10 6.55 -4.81
C GLY A 135 6.26 6.23 -6.05
N GLU A 136 6.89 6.01 -7.20
CA GLU A 136 6.20 5.60 -8.43
C GLU A 136 5.83 4.10 -8.39
N MET A 137 6.72 3.25 -7.90
CA MET A 137 6.49 1.80 -7.86
C MET A 137 5.40 1.38 -6.88
N ILE A 138 5.20 2.13 -5.77
CA ILE A 138 4.22 1.77 -4.76
C ILE A 138 2.78 1.76 -5.29
N ALA A 139 2.48 2.51 -6.34
CA ALA A 139 1.17 2.52 -6.99
C ALA A 139 0.76 1.13 -7.50
N SER A 140 1.71 0.32 -7.99
CA SER A 140 1.45 -1.06 -8.40
C SER A 140 1.05 -1.94 -7.21
N ALA A 141 1.64 -1.71 -6.04
CA ALA A 141 1.26 -2.41 -4.81
C ALA A 141 -0.16 -2.02 -4.37
N CYS A 142 -0.50 -0.73 -4.40
CA CYS A 142 -1.85 -0.26 -4.09
C CYS A 142 -2.89 -0.91 -4.99
N LEU A 143 -2.65 -0.91 -6.32
CA LEU A 143 -3.55 -1.55 -7.28
C LEU A 143 -3.72 -3.04 -7.00
N ALA A 144 -2.62 -3.77 -6.77
CA ALA A 144 -2.66 -5.19 -6.47
C ALA A 144 -3.44 -5.48 -5.17
N MET A 145 -3.20 -4.70 -4.12
CA MET A 145 -3.90 -4.85 -2.83
C MET A 145 -5.38 -4.49 -2.92
N GLU A 146 -5.75 -3.45 -3.70
CA GLU A 146 -7.16 -3.09 -3.93
C GLU A 146 -7.94 -4.23 -4.59
N TYR A 147 -7.31 -4.95 -5.52
CA TYR A 147 -7.86 -6.15 -6.16
C TYR A 147 -7.66 -7.45 -5.34
N SER A 148 -7.11 -7.35 -4.12
CA SER A 148 -6.85 -8.50 -3.24
C SER A 148 -5.95 -9.56 -3.90
N ALA A 149 -4.96 -9.12 -4.69
CA ALA A 149 -4.03 -10.01 -5.39
C ALA A 149 -3.20 -10.84 -4.42
N SER A 150 -2.85 -12.04 -4.85
CA SER A 150 -1.83 -12.88 -4.22
C SER A 150 -0.42 -12.46 -4.65
N ALA A 151 0.59 -12.85 -3.87
CA ALA A 151 1.98 -12.69 -4.28
C ALA A 151 2.28 -13.49 -5.57
N GLU A 152 1.64 -14.65 -5.75
CA GLU A 152 1.77 -15.47 -6.96
C GLU A 152 1.21 -14.74 -8.20
N ASP A 153 0.10 -14.00 -8.11
CA ASP A 153 -0.45 -13.21 -9.23
C ASP A 153 0.58 -12.18 -9.72
N ILE A 154 1.23 -11.49 -8.80
CA ILE A 154 2.27 -10.49 -9.11
C ILE A 154 3.51 -11.16 -9.72
N ALA A 155 3.99 -12.25 -9.11
CA ALA A 155 5.16 -12.98 -9.56
C ALA A 155 4.97 -13.62 -10.94
N ARG A 156 3.74 -14.00 -11.32
CA ARG A 156 3.41 -14.54 -12.65
C ARG A 156 3.08 -13.48 -13.68
N THR A 157 2.88 -12.23 -13.26
CA THR A 157 2.66 -11.11 -14.19
C THR A 157 3.96 -10.79 -14.94
N CYS A 158 3.88 -10.65 -16.27
CA CYS A 158 5.02 -10.25 -17.08
C CYS A 158 5.41 -8.80 -16.79
N HIS A 159 6.68 -8.58 -16.46
CA HIS A 159 7.26 -7.25 -16.27
C HIS A 159 8.25 -6.96 -17.39
N ALA A 160 8.32 -5.71 -17.84
CA ALA A 160 9.26 -5.30 -18.88
C ALA A 160 10.71 -5.38 -18.40
N HIS A 161 11.61 -5.81 -19.28
CA HIS A 161 13.07 -5.86 -19.04
C HIS A 161 13.82 -4.87 -19.93
N PRO A 162 14.80 -4.07 -19.42
CA PRO A 162 15.14 -3.94 -17.99
C PRO A 162 14.33 -2.83 -17.30
N THR A 163 13.76 -3.12 -16.15
CA THR A 163 13.01 -2.14 -15.35
C THR A 163 13.28 -2.31 -13.85
N LEU A 164 13.04 -1.25 -13.06
CA LEU A 164 13.04 -1.34 -11.60
C LEU A 164 11.87 -2.19 -11.08
N SER A 165 10.74 -2.20 -11.82
CA SER A 165 9.55 -3.00 -11.48
C SER A 165 9.80 -4.51 -11.47
N GLU A 166 10.86 -5.00 -12.11
CA GLU A 166 11.25 -6.41 -11.98
C GLU A 166 11.67 -6.76 -10.54
N ALA A 167 12.23 -5.80 -9.77
CA ALA A 167 12.50 -6.01 -8.35
C ALA A 167 11.21 -6.24 -7.53
N PHE A 168 10.11 -5.59 -7.94
CA PHE A 168 8.79 -5.80 -7.34
C PHE A 168 8.29 -7.24 -7.59
N LYS A 169 8.37 -7.72 -8.83
CA LYS A 169 8.05 -9.10 -9.20
C LYS A 169 8.90 -10.12 -8.44
N GLU A 170 10.21 -9.94 -8.41
CA GLU A 170 11.15 -10.85 -7.75
C GLU A 170 10.94 -10.90 -6.22
N ALA A 171 10.60 -9.76 -5.60
CA ALA A 171 10.27 -9.71 -4.18
C ALA A 171 8.96 -10.45 -3.87
N ALA A 172 7.95 -10.37 -4.74
CA ALA A 172 6.73 -11.16 -4.62
C ALA A 172 7.03 -12.66 -4.73
N LEU A 173 7.83 -13.07 -5.72
CA LEU A 173 8.28 -14.46 -5.90
C LEU A 173 9.04 -14.97 -4.66
N ALA A 174 9.90 -14.14 -4.07
CA ALA A 174 10.70 -14.48 -2.89
C ALA A 174 9.86 -14.84 -1.65
N SER A 175 8.56 -14.56 -1.65
CA SER A 175 7.68 -14.92 -0.53
C SER A 175 7.32 -16.42 -0.48
N TYR A 176 7.51 -17.16 -1.59
CA TYR A 176 7.14 -18.57 -1.68
C TYR A 176 8.14 -19.44 -2.45
N GLU A 177 9.03 -18.84 -3.26
CA GLU A 177 10.09 -19.54 -4.02
C GLU A 177 11.39 -18.74 -4.00
N THR A 178 12.43 -19.27 -4.64
CA THR A 178 13.69 -18.55 -4.84
C THR A 178 13.56 -17.55 -6.00
N PRO A 179 13.96 -16.29 -5.83
CA PRO A 179 14.04 -15.33 -6.93
C PRO A 179 14.89 -15.82 -8.09
N ILE A 180 14.51 -15.46 -9.32
CA ILE A 180 15.18 -15.95 -10.53
C ILE A 180 16.54 -15.25 -10.74
N ASN A 181 16.59 -13.95 -10.40
CA ASN A 181 17.73 -13.09 -10.70
C ASN A 181 18.54 -12.65 -9.46
N LEU A 182 18.54 -13.45 -8.42
CA LEU A 182 19.28 -13.14 -7.18
C LEU A 182 20.75 -13.57 -7.29
#